data_e9d4a6ad66f2a3558a4550f745143650
#
_entry.id   e9d4a6ad66f2a3558a4550f745143650
#
_cell.length_a   1.000
_cell.length_b   1.000
_cell.length_c   1.000
_cell.angle_alpha   90.00
_cell.angle_beta   90.00
_cell.angle_gamma   90.00
#
_symmetry.space_group_name_H-M   'P 1'
#
loop_
_entity.id
_entity.type
_entity.pdbx_description
1 polymer ?
#
loop_
_entity_poly.entity_id
_entity_poly.type
_entity_poly.pdbx_seq_one_letter_code
_entity_poly.pdbx_strand_id
1 'polypeptide(L)'
;MTPRISFEFFPPQSLDASFRLWETVQALAPMQPSFVSVTYGAGGTTRTLTHEAVSTIHRNYGLPVAAHLTCVDATRTETLAIAEAYAAAGVTEIVALRGDAPKGAQRFVPHPLGFANSVELVEKLARTGKFKIRVGAYPEPHPDAADSTADVTWLKRKIDAGASSAITQFFFDAD
;
A
#
# COMPACT_ATOMS: atom_id res chain seq x y z
N MET A 1 10.42 -2.19 25.90
CA MET A 1 9.68 -1.37 24.88
C MET A 1 8.36 -2.06 24.60
N THR A 2 7.25 -1.33 24.61
CA THR A 2 5.96 -1.90 24.21
C THR A 2 5.94 -2.07 22.69
N PRO A 3 5.58 -3.23 22.15
CA PRO A 3 5.53 -3.44 20.71
C PRO A 3 4.48 -2.50 20.07
N ARG A 4 4.81 -1.96 18.90
CA ARG A 4 3.87 -1.17 18.11
C ARG A 4 3.10 -2.12 17.20
N ILE A 5 1.78 -2.04 17.25
CA ILE A 5 0.90 -2.90 16.48
C ILE A 5 0.33 -2.12 15.29
N SER A 6 0.19 -2.76 14.15
CA SER A 6 -0.58 -2.31 12.99
C SER A 6 -1.42 -3.46 12.44
N PHE A 7 -2.51 -3.14 11.76
CA PHE A 7 -3.38 -4.13 11.12
C PHE A 7 -3.49 -3.83 9.63
N GLU A 8 -3.64 -4.88 8.83
CA GLU A 8 -3.92 -4.77 7.42
C GLU A 8 -5.29 -5.37 7.12
N PHE A 9 -6.10 -4.65 6.35
CA PHE A 9 -7.43 -5.04 5.94
C PHE A 9 -7.52 -5.18 4.42
N PHE A 10 -8.43 -6.03 3.98
CA PHE A 10 -8.82 -6.13 2.57
C PHE A 10 -10.07 -5.28 2.32
N PRO A 11 -10.17 -4.60 1.17
CA PRO A 11 -11.39 -3.89 0.81
C PRO A 11 -12.53 -4.90 0.64
N PRO A 12 -13.74 -4.61 1.18
CA PRO A 12 -14.85 -5.54 1.13
C PRO A 12 -15.42 -5.64 -0.29
N GLN A 13 -15.65 -6.85 -0.79
CA GLN A 13 -16.18 -7.11 -2.13
C GLN A 13 -17.64 -7.58 -2.12
N SER A 14 -18.28 -7.62 -0.95
CA SER A 14 -19.69 -7.96 -0.78
C SER A 14 -20.24 -7.25 0.44
N LEU A 15 -21.56 -7.20 0.58
CA LEU A 15 -22.22 -6.63 1.74
C LEU A 15 -21.81 -7.34 3.04
N ASP A 16 -21.78 -8.67 3.04
CA ASP A 16 -21.34 -9.46 4.19
C ASP A 16 -19.86 -9.19 4.55
N ALA A 17 -18.99 -9.06 3.55
CA ALA A 17 -17.60 -8.70 3.78
C ALA A 17 -17.48 -7.27 4.36
N SER A 18 -18.37 -6.37 3.97
CA SER A 18 -18.45 -5.02 4.54
C SER A 18 -18.83 -5.06 6.02
N PHE A 19 -19.85 -5.80 6.39
CA PHE A 19 -20.22 -5.95 7.80
C PHE A 19 -19.07 -6.53 8.64
N ARG A 20 -18.44 -7.61 8.17
CA ARG A 20 -17.30 -8.20 8.88
C ARG A 20 -16.11 -7.24 9.00
N LEU A 21 -15.84 -6.44 7.97
CA LEU A 21 -14.78 -5.42 8.07
C LEU A 21 -15.07 -4.42 9.17
N TRP A 22 -16.30 -3.88 9.23
CA TRP A 22 -16.65 -2.87 10.22
C TRP A 22 -16.68 -3.43 11.65
N GLU A 23 -17.20 -4.63 11.85
CA GLU A 23 -17.12 -5.33 13.14
C GLU A 23 -15.67 -5.52 13.58
N THR A 24 -14.79 -5.95 12.65
CA THR A 24 -13.37 -6.16 12.94
C THR A 24 -12.67 -4.84 13.27
N VAL A 25 -12.89 -3.79 12.48
CA VAL A 25 -12.31 -2.46 12.76
C VAL A 25 -12.76 -1.95 14.12
N GLN A 26 -14.06 -2.08 14.43
CA GLN A 26 -14.63 -1.66 15.70
C GLN A 26 -14.01 -2.44 16.89
N ALA A 27 -13.78 -3.73 16.74
CA ALA A 27 -13.17 -4.56 17.79
C ALA A 27 -11.67 -4.23 17.99
N LEU A 28 -10.95 -3.87 16.93
CA LEU A 28 -9.51 -3.60 16.98
C LEU A 28 -9.15 -2.14 17.27
N ALA A 29 -10.04 -1.19 17.00
CA ALA A 29 -9.79 0.23 17.24
C ALA A 29 -9.36 0.56 18.69
N PRO A 30 -9.96 -0.05 19.75
CA PRO A 30 -9.54 0.19 21.13
C PRO A 30 -8.08 -0.21 21.44
N MET A 31 -7.47 -1.05 20.61
CA MET A 31 -6.04 -1.42 20.77
C MET A 31 -5.09 -0.29 20.38
N GLN A 32 -5.62 0.83 19.84
CA GLN A 32 -4.87 2.00 19.41
C GLN A 32 -3.66 1.64 18.51
N PRO A 33 -3.92 0.98 17.36
CA PRO A 33 -2.84 0.63 16.44
C PRO A 33 -2.09 1.88 15.98
N SER A 34 -0.79 1.74 15.74
CA SER A 34 0.03 2.85 15.24
C SER A 34 -0.39 3.32 13.84
N PHE A 35 -0.95 2.43 13.07
CA PHE A 35 -1.71 2.68 11.84
C PHE A 35 -2.46 1.41 11.45
N VAL A 36 -3.39 1.55 10.52
CA VAL A 36 -3.99 0.43 9.78
C VAL A 36 -3.74 0.63 8.29
N SER A 37 -3.68 -0.45 7.52
CA SER A 37 -3.59 -0.36 6.06
C SER A 37 -4.75 -1.06 5.39
N VAL A 38 -5.09 -0.62 4.19
CA VAL A 38 -6.10 -1.27 3.36
C VAL A 38 -5.47 -1.60 2.02
N THR A 39 -5.50 -2.88 1.66
CA THR A 39 -4.89 -3.39 0.44
C THR A 39 -5.58 -2.88 -0.82
N TYR A 40 -4.85 -2.95 -1.93
CA TYR A 40 -5.33 -2.56 -3.25
C TYR A 40 -5.37 -3.82 -4.13
N GLY A 41 -6.54 -4.16 -4.64
CA GLY A 41 -6.73 -5.41 -5.39
C GLY A 41 -5.86 -5.47 -6.64
N ALA A 42 -5.43 -6.68 -6.99
CA ALA A 42 -4.66 -6.95 -8.19
C ALA A 42 -5.36 -6.36 -9.44
N GLY A 43 -4.58 -5.68 -10.31
CA GLY A 43 -5.11 -5.01 -11.50
C GLY A 43 -6.00 -3.79 -11.20
N GLY A 44 -5.94 -3.21 -10.01
CA GLY A 44 -6.72 -2.02 -9.67
C GLY A 44 -8.23 -2.23 -9.56
N THR A 45 -8.69 -3.47 -9.47
CA THR A 45 -10.11 -3.85 -9.48
C THR A 45 -10.90 -3.34 -8.28
N THR A 46 -10.22 -2.96 -7.21
CA THR A 46 -10.85 -2.51 -5.94
C THR A 46 -10.64 -1.01 -5.65
N ARG A 47 -10.31 -0.19 -6.65
CA ARG A 47 -9.99 1.24 -6.44
C ARG A 47 -11.03 1.97 -5.59
N THR A 48 -12.28 1.92 -6.02
CA THR A 48 -13.39 2.58 -5.31
C THR A 48 -13.59 1.99 -3.92
N LEU A 49 -13.62 0.67 -3.80
CA LEU A 49 -13.82 -0.04 -2.53
C LEU A 49 -12.69 0.25 -1.53
N THR A 50 -11.44 0.29 -2.01
CA THR A 50 -10.30 0.65 -1.18
C THR A 50 -10.39 2.09 -0.70
N HIS A 51 -10.75 3.03 -1.59
CA HIS A 51 -10.92 4.43 -1.24
C HIS A 51 -12.04 4.63 -0.21
N GLU A 52 -13.18 3.98 -0.39
CA GLU A 52 -14.30 4.02 0.56
C GLU A 52 -13.92 3.45 1.93
N ALA A 53 -13.27 2.29 1.97
CA ALA A 53 -12.82 1.66 3.20
C ALA A 53 -11.82 2.56 3.95
N VAL A 54 -10.78 3.04 3.27
CA VAL A 54 -9.75 3.94 3.81
C VAL A 54 -10.38 5.20 4.39
N SER A 55 -11.24 5.88 3.60
CA SER A 55 -11.89 7.13 4.00
C SER A 55 -12.84 6.93 5.18
N THR A 56 -13.55 5.80 5.21
CA THR A 56 -14.50 5.48 6.30
C THR A 56 -13.75 5.15 7.59
N ILE A 57 -12.68 4.35 7.54
CA ILE A 57 -11.86 4.04 8.71
C ILE A 57 -11.29 5.33 9.29
N HIS A 58 -10.70 6.17 8.44
CA HIS A 58 -10.12 7.43 8.88
C HIS A 58 -11.16 8.34 9.56
N ARG A 59 -12.29 8.57 8.92
CA ARG A 59 -13.32 9.53 9.41
C ARG A 59 -14.09 9.02 10.61
N ASN A 60 -14.48 7.76 10.62
CA ASN A 60 -15.43 7.24 11.62
C ASN A 60 -14.72 6.68 12.86
N TYR A 61 -13.48 6.22 12.73
CA TYR A 61 -12.71 5.62 13.84
C TYR A 61 -11.52 6.45 14.26
N GLY A 62 -11.17 7.52 13.52
CA GLY A 62 -10.04 8.39 13.83
C GLY A 62 -8.68 7.70 13.78
N LEU A 63 -8.61 6.51 13.17
CA LEU A 63 -7.35 5.74 13.07
C LEU A 63 -6.43 6.35 12.01
N PRO A 64 -5.11 6.35 12.23
CA PRO A 64 -4.14 6.60 11.16
C PRO A 64 -4.27 5.51 10.10
N VAL A 65 -4.50 5.89 8.84
CA VAL A 65 -4.68 4.94 7.74
C VAL A 65 -3.60 5.13 6.69
N ALA A 66 -2.95 4.04 6.30
CA ALA A 66 -2.05 3.95 5.16
C ALA A 66 -2.77 3.27 3.98
N ALA A 67 -3.10 4.04 2.94
CA ALA A 67 -3.76 3.51 1.75
C ALA A 67 -2.74 2.83 0.84
N HIS A 68 -3.01 1.61 0.37
CA HIS A 68 -2.18 1.01 -0.66
C HIS A 68 -2.41 1.72 -2.00
N LEU A 69 -1.34 1.92 -2.74
CA LEU A 69 -1.36 2.48 -4.09
C LEU A 69 -0.34 1.76 -4.97
N THR A 70 -0.77 1.32 -6.15
CA THR A 70 0.06 0.52 -7.05
C THR A 70 0.27 1.21 -8.39
N CYS A 71 1.28 0.73 -9.15
CA CYS A 71 1.55 1.16 -10.52
C CYS A 71 0.74 0.38 -11.57
N VAL A 72 -0.07 -0.60 -11.14
CA VAL A 72 -0.73 -1.55 -12.05
C VAL A 72 -1.84 -0.88 -12.83
N ASP A 73 -1.84 -1.13 -14.13
CA ASP A 73 -2.93 -0.85 -15.07
C ASP A 73 -3.52 0.57 -14.97
N ALA A 74 -2.63 1.55 -14.78
CA ALA A 74 -2.99 2.96 -14.69
C ALA A 74 -1.91 3.86 -15.27
N THR A 75 -2.33 4.97 -15.85
CA THR A 75 -1.43 6.06 -16.22
C THR A 75 -0.89 6.77 -14.97
N ARG A 76 0.21 7.51 -15.11
CA ARG A 76 0.73 8.39 -14.04
C ARG A 76 -0.31 9.37 -13.55
N THR A 77 -1.09 9.95 -14.46
CA THR A 77 -2.15 10.92 -14.14
C THR A 77 -3.24 10.28 -13.30
N GLU A 78 -3.73 9.10 -13.67
CA GLU A 78 -4.75 8.39 -12.90
C GLU A 78 -4.24 7.97 -11.52
N THR A 79 -3.02 7.43 -11.43
CA THR A 79 -2.41 7.05 -10.14
C THR A 79 -2.28 8.26 -9.21
N LEU A 80 -1.86 9.40 -9.74
CA LEU A 80 -1.74 10.63 -8.94
C LEU A 80 -3.11 11.22 -8.56
N ALA A 81 -4.12 11.09 -9.43
CA ALA A 81 -5.48 11.50 -9.08
C ALA A 81 -6.05 10.68 -7.92
N ILE A 82 -5.73 9.38 -7.84
CA ILE A 82 -6.09 8.54 -6.69
C ILE A 82 -5.37 9.02 -5.42
N ALA A 83 -4.08 9.32 -5.50
CA ALA A 83 -3.34 9.87 -4.36
C ALA A 83 -3.94 11.21 -3.89
N GLU A 84 -4.30 12.11 -4.80
CA GLU A 84 -4.97 13.37 -4.47
C GLU A 84 -6.34 13.14 -3.80
N ALA A 85 -7.11 12.15 -4.24
CA ALA A 85 -8.37 11.79 -3.61
C ALA A 85 -8.16 11.29 -2.17
N TYR A 86 -7.08 10.51 -1.90
CA TYR A 86 -6.72 10.14 -0.53
C TYR A 86 -6.35 11.36 0.31
N ALA A 87 -5.52 12.27 -0.21
CA ALA A 87 -5.17 13.50 0.50
C ALA A 87 -6.40 14.36 0.81
N ALA A 88 -7.33 14.49 -0.14
CA ALA A 88 -8.58 15.21 0.06
C ALA A 88 -9.49 14.56 1.12
N ALA A 89 -9.40 13.24 1.31
CA ALA A 89 -10.09 12.50 2.37
C ALA A 89 -9.36 12.58 3.75
N GLY A 90 -8.24 13.30 3.85
CA GLY A 90 -7.46 13.45 5.08
C GLY A 90 -6.44 12.34 5.33
N VAL A 91 -6.25 11.43 4.36
CA VAL A 91 -5.28 10.34 4.46
C VAL A 91 -3.89 10.85 4.13
N THR A 92 -2.96 10.68 5.04
CA THR A 92 -1.59 11.22 4.96
C THR A 92 -0.52 10.14 4.83
N GLU A 93 -0.89 8.87 4.82
CA GLU A 93 0.07 7.76 4.68
C GLU A 93 -0.29 6.88 3.48
N ILE A 94 0.71 6.50 2.68
CA ILE A 94 0.56 5.61 1.51
C ILE A 94 1.54 4.45 1.62
N VAL A 95 1.05 3.23 1.34
CA VAL A 95 1.90 2.08 1.03
C VAL A 95 2.06 2.03 -0.48
N ALA A 96 3.23 2.47 -0.97
CA ALA A 96 3.53 2.55 -2.40
C ALA A 96 4.17 1.24 -2.89
N LEU A 97 3.48 0.57 -3.80
CA LEU A 97 3.85 -0.75 -4.31
C LEU A 97 3.96 -0.72 -5.84
N ARG A 98 4.71 -1.67 -6.42
CA ARG A 98 4.65 -1.92 -7.85
C ARG A 98 3.27 -2.48 -8.21
N GLY A 99 2.79 -3.38 -7.39
CA GLY A 99 1.64 -4.24 -7.63
C GLY A 99 2.02 -5.50 -8.39
N ASP A 100 1.12 -6.48 -8.34
CA ASP A 100 1.29 -7.78 -8.97
C ASP A 100 0.81 -7.77 -10.43
N ALA A 101 1.29 -8.72 -11.20
CA ALA A 101 0.77 -8.93 -12.55
C ALA A 101 -0.75 -9.19 -12.52
N PRO A 102 -1.51 -8.68 -13.49
CA PRO A 102 -2.92 -9.01 -13.61
C PRO A 102 -3.15 -10.52 -13.65
N LYS A 103 -4.29 -10.97 -13.13
CA LYS A 103 -4.62 -12.40 -13.06
C LYS A 103 -4.54 -13.03 -14.44
N GLY A 104 -3.72 -14.07 -14.60
CA GLY A 104 -3.46 -14.74 -15.88
C GLY A 104 -2.26 -14.22 -16.67
N ALA A 105 -1.66 -13.12 -16.28
CA ALA A 105 -0.39 -12.64 -16.84
C ALA A 105 0.81 -13.34 -16.18
N GLN A 106 1.83 -13.66 -16.98
CA GLN A 106 3.04 -14.34 -16.47
C GLN A 106 3.97 -13.40 -15.71
N ARG A 107 3.91 -12.11 -16.00
CA ARG A 107 4.77 -11.08 -15.39
C ARG A 107 4.09 -9.72 -15.37
N PHE A 108 4.54 -8.87 -14.48
CA PHE A 108 4.16 -7.46 -14.47
C PHE A 108 4.67 -6.75 -15.74
N VAL A 109 3.77 -6.03 -16.39
CA VAL A 109 4.09 -5.12 -17.50
C VAL A 109 3.55 -3.75 -17.13
N PRO A 110 4.39 -2.71 -17.05
CA PRO A 110 3.91 -1.38 -16.72
C PRO A 110 3.03 -0.82 -17.86
N HIS A 111 2.01 -0.06 -17.50
CA HIS A 111 1.25 0.70 -18.49
C HIS A 111 2.18 1.66 -19.24
N PRO A 112 2.08 1.81 -20.58
CA PRO A 112 3.00 2.67 -21.37
C PRO A 112 3.11 4.11 -20.89
N LEU A 113 2.04 4.65 -20.31
CA LEU A 113 1.98 5.99 -19.72
C LEU A 113 1.97 5.95 -18.17
N GLY A 114 2.24 4.79 -17.58
CA GLY A 114 2.24 4.57 -16.13
C GLY A 114 3.61 4.77 -15.47
N PHE A 115 3.66 4.43 -14.19
CA PHE A 115 4.92 4.29 -13.48
C PHE A 115 5.52 2.92 -13.79
N ALA A 116 6.79 2.87 -14.15
CA ALA A 116 7.45 1.63 -14.50
C ALA A 116 7.70 0.72 -13.27
N ASN A 117 7.80 1.32 -12.09
CA ASN A 117 8.10 0.62 -10.85
C ASN A 117 7.75 1.49 -9.62
N SER A 118 7.85 0.89 -8.43
CA SER A 118 7.54 1.58 -7.18
C SER A 118 8.51 2.72 -6.83
N VAL A 119 9.75 2.71 -7.31
CA VAL A 119 10.71 3.81 -7.05
C VAL A 119 10.22 5.10 -7.71
N GLU A 120 9.79 5.05 -8.98
CA GLU A 120 9.24 6.21 -9.67
C GLU A 120 7.97 6.75 -9.00
N LEU A 121 7.11 5.84 -8.51
CA LEU A 121 5.91 6.22 -7.76
C LEU A 121 6.27 6.92 -6.46
N VAL A 122 7.19 6.34 -5.68
CA VAL A 122 7.69 6.92 -4.42
C VAL A 122 8.27 8.32 -4.65
N GLU A 123 9.17 8.46 -5.62
CA GLU A 123 9.78 9.75 -5.95
C GLU A 123 8.72 10.81 -6.27
N LYS A 124 7.72 10.44 -7.06
CA LYS A 124 6.67 11.38 -7.44
C LYS A 124 5.78 11.75 -6.26
N LEU A 125 5.40 10.79 -5.41
CA LEU A 125 4.63 11.05 -4.19
C LEU A 125 5.42 11.91 -3.18
N ALA A 126 6.72 11.60 -2.97
CA ALA A 126 7.58 12.36 -2.06
C ALA A 126 7.68 13.83 -2.45
N ARG A 127 7.78 14.13 -3.75
CA ARG A 127 7.80 15.52 -4.25
C ARG A 127 6.53 16.31 -3.95
N THR A 128 5.41 15.65 -3.67
CA THR A 128 4.17 16.36 -3.27
C THR A 128 4.23 16.90 -1.85
N GLY A 129 5.06 16.33 -0.99
CA GLY A 129 5.14 16.67 0.44
C GLY A 129 3.88 16.32 1.24
N LYS A 130 2.91 15.60 0.66
CA LYS A 130 1.60 15.32 1.27
C LYS A 130 1.58 14.03 2.08
N PHE A 131 2.50 13.10 1.79
CA PHE A 131 2.39 11.74 2.28
C PHE A 131 3.64 11.26 3.01
N LYS A 132 3.41 10.54 4.09
CA LYS A 132 4.38 9.60 4.63
C LYS A 132 4.30 8.30 3.82
N ILE A 133 5.41 7.90 3.23
CA ILE A 133 5.42 6.79 2.26
C ILE A 133 6.05 5.56 2.90
N ARG A 134 5.32 4.45 2.84
CA ARG A 134 5.77 3.11 3.22
C ARG A 134 5.97 2.28 1.98
N VAL A 135 6.91 1.34 2.00
CA VAL A 135 7.22 0.46 0.87
C VAL A 135 7.36 -0.98 1.34
N GLY A 136 7.16 -1.93 0.44
CA GLY A 136 7.42 -3.35 0.71
C GLY A 136 8.93 -3.64 0.76
N ALA A 137 9.32 -4.52 1.69
CA ALA A 137 10.64 -5.13 1.79
C ALA A 137 10.50 -6.65 1.82
N TYR A 138 11.53 -7.35 1.38
CA TYR A 138 11.52 -8.81 1.23
C TYR A 138 12.69 -9.40 2.00
N PRO A 139 12.45 -9.99 3.20
CA PRO A 139 13.47 -10.75 3.92
C PRO A 139 13.95 -11.96 3.09
N GLU A 140 12.99 -12.69 2.50
CA GLU A 140 13.25 -13.69 1.47
C GLU A 140 13.18 -13.02 0.08
N PRO A 141 14.00 -13.45 -0.91
CA PRO A 141 14.03 -12.80 -2.21
C PRO A 141 12.65 -12.73 -2.88
N HIS A 142 12.34 -11.57 -3.45
CA HIS A 142 11.14 -11.42 -4.28
C HIS A 142 11.21 -12.38 -5.47
N PRO A 143 10.10 -13.04 -5.87
CA PRO A 143 10.10 -13.99 -7.01
C PRO A 143 10.67 -13.44 -8.32
N ASP A 144 10.57 -12.14 -8.55
CA ASP A 144 11.13 -11.47 -9.74
C ASP A 144 12.55 -10.92 -9.52
N ALA A 145 13.13 -11.05 -8.32
CA ALA A 145 14.48 -10.59 -8.04
C ALA A 145 15.50 -11.60 -8.56
N ALA A 146 16.64 -11.10 -9.04
CA ALA A 146 17.74 -11.96 -9.47
C ALA A 146 18.39 -12.67 -8.27
N ASP A 147 18.48 -11.98 -7.14
CA ASP A 147 19.04 -12.46 -5.89
C ASP A 147 18.67 -11.53 -4.73
N SER A 148 19.04 -11.88 -3.50
CA SER A 148 18.79 -11.08 -2.30
C SER A 148 19.48 -9.71 -2.33
N THR A 149 20.64 -9.60 -2.98
CA THR A 149 21.38 -8.33 -3.12
C THR A 149 20.62 -7.35 -4.00
N ALA A 150 19.92 -7.86 -5.03
CA ALA A 150 19.06 -7.05 -5.88
C ALA A 150 17.90 -6.45 -5.08
N ASP A 151 17.24 -7.23 -4.20
CA ASP A 151 16.17 -6.74 -3.35
C ASP A 151 16.62 -5.67 -2.36
N VAL A 152 17.77 -5.86 -1.71
CA VAL A 152 18.36 -4.85 -0.82
C VAL A 152 18.67 -3.57 -1.60
N THR A 153 19.20 -3.69 -2.80
CA THR A 153 19.47 -2.55 -3.70
C THR A 153 18.17 -1.82 -4.06
N TRP A 154 17.11 -2.57 -4.38
CA TRP A 154 15.79 -1.98 -4.65
C TRP A 154 15.20 -1.28 -3.42
N LEU A 155 15.33 -1.88 -2.23
CA LEU A 155 14.89 -1.26 -0.98
C LEU A 155 15.62 0.06 -0.74
N LYS A 156 16.96 0.06 -0.90
CA LYS A 156 17.74 1.29 -0.79
C LYS A 156 17.26 2.37 -1.75
N ARG A 157 17.02 2.04 -3.02
CA ARG A 157 16.50 2.99 -4.03
C ARG A 157 15.13 3.57 -3.64
N LYS A 158 14.24 2.76 -3.04
CA LYS A 158 12.95 3.25 -2.53
C LYS A 158 13.12 4.25 -1.37
N ILE A 159 14.05 3.98 -0.46
CA ILE A 159 14.37 4.88 0.65
C ILE A 159 14.99 6.19 0.12
N ASP A 160 15.97 6.09 -0.76
CA ASP A 160 16.62 7.25 -1.38
C ASP A 160 15.61 8.11 -2.19
N ALA A 161 14.57 7.50 -2.75
CA ALA A 161 13.48 8.19 -3.46
C ALA A 161 12.49 8.90 -2.51
N GLY A 162 12.55 8.68 -1.19
CA GLY A 162 11.74 9.37 -0.20
C GLY A 162 10.81 8.50 0.63
N ALA A 163 10.93 7.17 0.58
CA ALA A 163 10.19 6.31 1.49
C ALA A 163 10.72 6.49 2.93
N SER A 164 9.79 6.60 3.89
CA SER A 164 10.09 6.83 5.30
C SER A 164 10.12 5.55 6.15
N SER A 165 9.57 4.46 5.65
CA SER A 165 9.56 3.16 6.33
C SER A 165 9.31 2.02 5.35
N ALA A 166 9.70 0.82 5.74
CA ALA A 166 9.45 -0.41 5.02
C ALA A 166 8.58 -1.37 5.84
N ILE A 167 7.72 -2.13 5.17
CA ILE A 167 6.94 -3.22 5.73
C ILE A 167 7.48 -4.49 5.09
N THR A 168 7.93 -5.43 5.90
CA THR A 168 8.42 -6.71 5.39
C THR A 168 7.27 -7.58 4.92
N GLN A 169 7.51 -8.39 3.92
CA GLN A 169 6.68 -9.56 3.64
C GLN A 169 6.77 -10.52 4.82
N PHE A 170 5.83 -11.47 4.92
CA PHE A 170 5.88 -12.50 5.95
C PHE A 170 7.24 -13.21 5.94
N PHE A 171 7.77 -13.44 7.12
CA PHE A 171 8.95 -14.26 7.32
C PHE A 171 8.77 -15.03 8.64
N PHE A 172 9.29 -16.24 8.68
CA PHE A 172 9.17 -17.14 9.82
C PHE A 172 10.54 -17.63 10.31
N ASP A 173 11.59 -17.29 9.58
CA ASP A 173 12.97 -17.49 9.96
C ASP A 173 13.60 -16.14 10.30
N ALA A 174 14.32 -16.06 11.41
CA ALA A 174 14.92 -14.83 11.90
C ALA A 174 16.44 -14.76 11.60
N ASP A 175 17.03 -15.81 11.00
CA ASP A 175 18.47 -15.93 10.69
C ASP A 175 18.82 -15.41 9.29
#